data_0685a40df73a920fb5c4744e9bc5e322
#
_entry.id   0685a40df73a920fb5c4744e9bc5e322
#
_cell.length_a   1.000
_cell.length_b   1.000
_cell.length_c   1.000
_cell.angle_alpha   90.00
_cell.angle_beta   90.00
_cell.angle_gamma   90.00
#
_symmetry.space_group_name_H-M   'P 1'
#
loop_
_entity.id
_entity.type
_entity.pdbx_description
1 polymer ?
#
loop_
_entity_poly.entity_id
_entity_poly.type
_entity_poly.pdbx_seq_one_letter_code
_entity_poly.pdbx_strand_id
1 'polypeptide(L)'
;MSQTTTRRQLIEKTGAALAAGFTIVRPESVRGSQANSKIAVGLIGVGGRGQYDATIFNADPRARVTALCDLFDDRIEIGTQKIKIEKPTVYKDYEKLLAANDLDAVIIATPPFEHPRMLAAAIEARKHVYCEKPMGVDLEGVKKIIAAGRKADPKKNVSVGFQQRYGPVYLEAYKRIREGQIGELVNARAFWISGDPFKRTPYDDPKIEHLRNWFAYRDYSGDFIVEQDCHNFDVLHWFLDARPIRAVGMAGTKVRTSMEILDHLTLSFEFPNGIHVNFEANQISPPGFGRVGEEFTGTKGVIETSRARMVHHKGPKDVETIPSPRDITNDAIEAFLTRIQNGEVENVAERSAISTLFAILGRTALYQKREAVWKDEFGDV
;
A
#
# COMPACT_ATOMS: atom_id res chain seq x y z
N MET A 1 63.84 -45.33 24.57
CA MET A 1 62.96 -45.12 25.74
C MET A 1 61.84 -44.20 25.33
N SER A 2 60.68 -44.77 25.10
CA SER A 2 59.45 -43.99 24.67
C SER A 2 58.78 -43.47 25.93
N GLN A 3 58.70 -42.15 26.04
CA GLN A 3 57.91 -41.51 27.11
C GLN A 3 56.42 -41.43 26.68
N THR A 4 55.65 -42.29 27.33
CA THR A 4 54.19 -42.30 27.23
C THR A 4 53.58 -41.06 27.98
N THR A 5 53.08 -40.07 27.28
CA THR A 5 52.37 -38.93 27.85
C THR A 5 51.03 -39.42 28.45
N THR A 6 50.80 -39.21 29.72
CA THR A 6 49.58 -39.65 30.40
C THR A 6 48.39 -38.72 30.01
N ARG A 7 47.18 -39.29 30.04
CA ARG A 7 45.92 -38.63 29.71
C ARG A 7 45.70 -37.32 30.50
N ARG A 8 46.25 -37.21 31.68
CA ARG A 8 46.20 -36.04 32.56
C ARG A 8 47.07 -34.90 32.05
N GLN A 9 48.29 -35.17 31.51
CA GLN A 9 49.17 -34.19 30.90
C GLN A 9 48.67 -33.64 29.55
N LEU A 10 47.85 -34.43 28.86
CA LEU A 10 47.18 -34.00 27.62
C LEU A 10 46.06 -33.04 27.94
N ILE A 11 45.30 -33.28 29.03
CA ILE A 11 44.20 -32.39 29.46
C ILE A 11 44.71 -31.05 29.99
N GLU A 12 45.84 -31.02 30.70
CA GLU A 12 46.43 -29.79 31.18
C GLU A 12 47.02 -28.93 30.07
N LYS A 13 47.57 -29.54 29.01
CA LYS A 13 48.08 -28.80 27.83
C LYS A 13 46.99 -28.32 26.88
N THR A 14 45.85 -29.01 26.80
CA THR A 14 44.69 -28.55 26.00
C THR A 14 43.83 -27.52 26.75
N GLY A 15 43.81 -27.54 28.08
CA GLY A 15 43.03 -26.56 28.87
C GLY A 15 43.61 -25.16 28.84
N ALA A 16 44.93 -24.99 28.68
CA ALA A 16 45.57 -23.67 28.62
C ALA A 16 45.51 -22.99 27.23
N ALA A 17 45.24 -23.76 26.17
CA ALA A 17 45.10 -23.20 24.81
C ALA A 17 43.66 -22.79 24.43
N LEU A 18 42.68 -23.15 25.25
CA LEU A 18 41.25 -22.81 25.03
C LEU A 18 40.76 -21.57 25.80
N ALA A 19 41.62 -20.94 26.58
CA ALA A 19 41.26 -19.74 27.34
C ALA A 19 41.50 -18.42 26.60
N ALA A 20 42.00 -18.43 25.38
CA ALA A 20 42.21 -17.21 24.57
C ALA A 20 41.26 -17.25 23.38
N GLY A 21 40.07 -16.68 23.54
CA GLY A 21 39.26 -16.36 22.38
C GLY A 21 37.76 -16.62 22.42
N PHE A 22 37.15 -16.93 23.56
CA PHE A 22 35.68 -16.82 23.62
C PHE A 22 35.25 -15.37 23.82
N THR A 23 35.13 -14.65 22.70
CA THR A 23 34.32 -13.46 22.70
C THR A 23 32.88 -13.91 22.91
N ILE A 24 32.30 -13.62 24.07
CA ILE A 24 30.86 -13.78 24.29
C ILE A 24 30.18 -12.75 23.37
N VAL A 25 29.90 -13.18 22.16
CA VAL A 25 29.06 -12.42 21.23
C VAL A 25 27.66 -12.47 21.82
N ARG A 26 27.07 -11.32 22.11
CA ARG A 26 25.68 -11.26 22.56
C ARG A 26 24.83 -12.03 21.54
N PRO A 27 23.91 -12.91 21.97
CA PRO A 27 23.07 -13.70 21.05
C PRO A 27 22.37 -12.84 19.99
N GLU A 28 22.08 -11.59 20.33
CA GLU A 28 21.46 -10.59 19.47
C GLU A 28 22.35 -10.14 18.28
N SER A 29 23.67 -10.35 18.35
CA SER A 29 24.63 -9.97 17.31
C SER A 29 25.01 -11.14 16.39
N VAL A 30 24.51 -12.34 16.61
CA VAL A 30 24.76 -13.51 15.75
C VAL A 30 23.64 -13.63 14.72
N ARG A 31 23.93 -13.42 13.44
CA ARG A 31 22.99 -13.76 12.35
C ARG A 31 22.54 -15.21 12.53
N GLY A 32 21.23 -15.43 12.71
CA GLY A 32 20.65 -16.77 12.92
C GLY A 32 20.12 -17.04 14.32
N SER A 33 20.28 -16.13 15.31
CA SER A 33 19.50 -16.21 16.56
C SER A 33 18.03 -15.82 16.29
N GLN A 34 17.07 -16.38 17.02
CA GLN A 34 15.64 -16.03 16.86
C GLN A 34 15.37 -14.53 16.95
N ALA A 35 16.16 -13.78 17.76
CA ALA A 35 16.06 -12.32 17.85
C ALA A 35 16.58 -11.59 16.59
N ASN A 36 17.53 -12.20 15.86
CA ASN A 36 18.11 -11.67 14.61
C ASN A 36 17.48 -12.26 13.34
N SER A 37 16.53 -13.18 13.47
CA SER A 37 15.79 -13.76 12.33
C SER A 37 14.57 -12.92 11.94
N LYS A 38 14.19 -11.90 12.74
CA LYS A 38 13.07 -11.01 12.43
C LYS A 38 13.48 -9.99 11.39
N ILE A 39 12.55 -9.74 10.46
CA ILE A 39 12.67 -8.68 9.46
C ILE A 39 12.65 -7.33 10.18
N ALA A 40 13.75 -6.60 10.12
CA ALA A 40 13.85 -5.27 10.71
C ALA A 40 13.23 -4.23 9.77
N VAL A 41 12.25 -3.48 10.28
CA VAL A 41 11.41 -2.59 9.49
C VAL A 41 11.56 -1.15 9.95
N GLY A 42 11.78 -0.23 9.00
CA GLY A 42 11.70 1.21 9.19
C GLY A 42 10.35 1.77 8.71
N LEU A 43 9.78 2.72 9.43
CA LEU A 43 8.56 3.44 9.01
C LEU A 43 8.92 4.87 8.61
N ILE A 44 8.55 5.26 7.39
CA ILE A 44 8.66 6.62 6.85
C ILE A 44 7.24 7.18 6.72
N GLY A 45 6.94 8.24 7.48
CA GLY A 45 5.60 8.79 7.65
C GLY A 45 4.83 8.12 8.81
N VAL A 46 4.91 8.73 9.99
CA VAL A 46 4.32 8.21 11.23
C VAL A 46 2.92 8.81 11.47
N GLY A 47 2.17 9.03 10.39
CA GLY A 47 0.77 9.43 10.40
C GLY A 47 -0.18 8.28 10.75
N GLY A 48 -1.50 8.54 10.71
CA GLY A 48 -2.51 7.54 11.09
C GLY A 48 -2.37 6.22 10.33
N ARG A 49 -2.16 6.27 9.01
CA ARG A 49 -1.99 5.08 8.17
C ARG A 49 -0.68 4.36 8.47
N GLY A 50 0.44 5.08 8.55
CA GLY A 50 1.73 4.48 8.89
C GLY A 50 1.73 3.81 10.26
N GLN A 51 1.11 4.44 11.28
CA GLN A 51 0.92 3.82 12.60
C GLN A 51 0.11 2.52 12.52
N TYR A 52 -0.97 2.51 11.73
CA TYR A 52 -1.83 1.34 11.56
C TYR A 52 -1.07 0.18 10.92
N ASP A 53 -0.42 0.41 9.80
CA ASP A 53 0.37 -0.61 9.10
C ASP A 53 1.51 -1.13 9.97
N ALA A 54 2.30 -0.22 10.56
CA ALA A 54 3.41 -0.59 11.43
C ALA A 54 2.96 -1.37 12.67
N THR A 55 1.75 -1.14 13.18
CA THR A 55 1.18 -1.95 14.27
C THR A 55 0.96 -3.40 13.83
N ILE A 56 0.46 -3.62 12.61
CA ILE A 56 0.28 -4.97 12.05
C ILE A 56 1.64 -5.63 11.81
N PHE A 57 2.61 -4.91 11.21
CA PHE A 57 3.97 -5.41 11.04
C PHE A 57 4.61 -5.81 12.36
N ASN A 58 4.49 -4.98 13.40
CA ASN A 58 5.11 -5.22 14.70
C ASN A 58 4.40 -6.32 15.51
N ALA A 59 3.14 -6.62 15.21
CA ALA A 59 2.39 -7.72 15.81
C ALA A 59 2.74 -9.08 15.19
N ASP A 60 3.27 -9.09 13.96
CA ASP A 60 3.69 -10.34 13.30
C ASP A 60 5.02 -10.83 13.90
N PRO A 61 5.11 -12.12 14.30
CA PRO A 61 6.33 -12.66 14.92
C PRO A 61 7.56 -12.62 14.00
N ARG A 62 7.38 -12.50 12.71
CA ARG A 62 8.46 -12.47 11.68
C ARG A 62 9.08 -11.09 11.52
N ALA A 63 8.43 -10.01 11.98
CA ALA A 63 8.90 -8.64 11.79
C ALA A 63 9.09 -7.89 13.12
N ARG A 64 9.82 -6.80 13.06
CA ARG A 64 9.97 -5.84 14.15
C ARG A 64 10.20 -4.45 13.57
N VAL A 65 9.36 -3.51 13.94
CA VAL A 65 9.58 -2.09 13.63
C VAL A 65 10.63 -1.54 14.58
N THR A 66 11.75 -1.05 14.05
CA THR A 66 12.92 -0.60 14.84
C THR A 66 13.27 0.87 14.62
N ALA A 67 12.79 1.46 13.53
CA ALA A 67 13.10 2.84 13.17
C ALA A 67 11.84 3.60 12.73
N LEU A 68 11.76 4.87 13.10
CA LEU A 68 10.69 5.79 12.74
C LEU A 68 11.28 7.05 12.10
N CYS A 69 10.67 7.52 11.02
CA CYS A 69 11.03 8.76 10.35
C CYS A 69 9.78 9.62 10.12
N ASP A 70 9.77 10.80 10.72
CA ASP A 70 8.74 11.83 10.50
C ASP A 70 9.32 13.22 10.79
N LEU A 71 8.81 14.23 10.11
CA LEU A 71 9.19 15.63 10.34
C LEU A 71 8.74 16.14 11.71
N PHE A 72 7.63 15.59 12.25
CA PHE A 72 6.96 16.07 13.43
C PHE A 72 7.21 15.16 14.64
N ASP A 73 7.67 15.77 15.76
CA ASP A 73 7.99 15.03 16.99
C ASP A 73 6.75 14.40 17.63
N ASP A 74 5.62 15.10 17.61
CA ASP A 74 4.35 14.58 18.12
C ASP A 74 3.90 13.31 17.38
N ARG A 75 4.18 13.19 16.07
CA ARG A 75 3.90 11.96 15.30
C ARG A 75 4.79 10.81 15.74
N ILE A 76 6.08 11.07 15.97
CA ILE A 76 7.03 10.07 16.48
C ILE A 76 6.58 9.57 17.86
N GLU A 77 6.23 10.49 18.78
CA GLU A 77 5.80 10.13 20.12
C GLU A 77 4.53 9.27 20.12
N ILE A 78 3.48 9.73 19.43
CA ILE A 78 2.22 8.98 19.30
C ILE A 78 2.47 7.61 18.62
N GLY A 79 3.27 7.57 17.56
CA GLY A 79 3.60 6.34 16.84
C GLY A 79 4.36 5.34 17.72
N THR A 80 5.34 5.79 18.48
CA THR A 80 6.10 4.95 19.41
C THR A 80 5.18 4.24 20.39
N GLN A 81 4.21 4.97 20.95
CA GLN A 81 3.24 4.43 21.91
C GLN A 81 2.27 3.45 21.24
N LYS A 82 1.67 3.82 20.10
CA LYS A 82 0.66 3.01 19.40
C LYS A 82 1.22 1.71 18.82
N ILE A 83 2.40 1.78 18.23
CA ILE A 83 3.08 0.62 17.64
C ILE A 83 3.74 -0.25 18.72
N LYS A 84 3.84 0.28 19.94
CA LYS A 84 4.47 -0.37 21.11
C LYS A 84 5.95 -0.68 20.88
N ILE A 85 6.71 0.32 20.46
CA ILE A 85 8.16 0.23 20.30
C ILE A 85 8.82 0.83 21.53
N GLU A 86 9.69 0.10 22.21
CA GLU A 86 10.33 0.60 23.44
C GLU A 86 11.33 1.72 23.20
N LYS A 87 12.21 1.56 22.20
CA LYS A 87 13.28 2.51 21.85
C LYS A 87 13.53 2.50 20.34
N PRO A 88 12.69 3.18 19.54
CA PRO A 88 12.95 3.28 18.10
C PRO A 88 14.17 4.16 17.82
N THR A 89 14.93 3.84 16.78
CA THR A 89 15.84 4.81 16.19
C THR A 89 15.01 5.86 15.44
N VAL A 90 15.20 7.14 15.76
CA VAL A 90 14.41 8.24 15.22
C VAL A 90 15.20 9.00 14.16
N TYR A 91 14.55 9.23 13.02
CA TYR A 91 15.08 10.00 11.91
C TYR A 91 14.14 11.17 11.56
N LYS A 92 14.72 12.30 11.14
CA LYS A 92 14.03 13.44 10.53
C LYS A 92 14.20 13.50 9.01
N ASP A 93 15.08 12.66 8.52
CA ASP A 93 15.49 12.56 7.11
C ASP A 93 15.36 11.09 6.69
N TYR A 94 14.49 10.84 5.71
CA TYR A 94 14.23 9.49 5.23
C TYR A 94 15.44 8.88 4.51
N GLU A 95 16.32 9.68 3.89
CA GLU A 95 17.53 9.17 3.24
C GLU A 95 18.51 8.59 4.25
N LYS A 96 18.59 9.21 5.44
CA LYS A 96 19.38 8.67 6.56
C LYS A 96 18.79 7.37 7.10
N LEU A 97 17.45 7.24 7.15
CA LEU A 97 16.83 5.98 7.51
C LEU A 97 17.13 4.90 6.45
N LEU A 98 17.01 5.23 5.18
CA LEU A 98 17.28 4.29 4.08
C LEU A 98 18.75 3.84 4.05
N ALA A 99 19.70 4.70 4.44
CA ALA A 99 21.11 4.37 4.55
C ALA A 99 21.46 3.44 5.74
N ALA A 100 20.52 3.19 6.66
CA ALA A 100 20.74 2.29 7.79
C ALA A 100 20.90 0.84 7.32
N ASN A 101 22.02 0.20 7.70
CA ASN A 101 22.36 -1.16 7.27
C ASN A 101 21.63 -2.26 8.05
N ASP A 102 21.01 -1.90 9.15
CA ASP A 102 20.29 -2.80 10.06
C ASP A 102 18.80 -2.92 9.75
N LEU A 103 18.32 -2.30 8.66
CA LEU A 103 16.95 -2.40 8.17
C LEU A 103 16.88 -3.31 6.92
N ASP A 104 15.99 -4.27 6.94
CA ASP A 104 15.69 -5.18 5.82
C ASP A 104 14.60 -4.61 4.90
N ALA A 105 13.60 -3.97 5.50
CA ALA A 105 12.41 -3.46 4.83
C ALA A 105 12.02 -2.06 5.32
N VAL A 106 11.25 -1.35 4.48
CA VAL A 106 10.68 -0.06 4.84
C VAL A 106 9.20 0.02 4.48
N ILE A 107 8.43 0.69 5.34
CA ILE A 107 7.06 1.13 5.09
C ILE A 107 7.14 2.60 4.71
N ILE A 108 6.48 2.99 3.61
CA ILE A 108 6.32 4.39 3.18
C ILE A 108 4.83 4.72 3.27
N ALA A 109 4.46 5.61 4.19
CA ALA A 109 3.09 6.04 4.45
C ALA A 109 3.01 7.56 4.67
N THR A 110 3.72 8.29 3.85
CA THR A 110 3.75 9.76 3.78
C THR A 110 2.57 10.30 2.97
N PRO A 111 2.38 11.61 2.88
CA PRO A 111 1.45 12.16 1.88
C PRO A 111 1.79 11.71 0.46
N PRO A 112 0.78 11.49 -0.41
CA PRO A 112 0.94 10.86 -1.73
C PRO A 112 1.95 11.52 -2.68
N PHE A 113 2.09 12.83 -2.63
CA PHE A 113 3.05 13.56 -3.50
C PHE A 113 4.51 13.18 -3.23
N GLU A 114 4.82 12.65 -2.05
CA GLU A 114 6.15 12.19 -1.66
C GLU A 114 6.45 10.74 -2.08
N HIS A 115 5.43 9.93 -2.35
CA HIS A 115 5.62 8.52 -2.69
C HIS A 115 6.59 8.30 -3.84
N PRO A 116 6.54 9.06 -4.97
CA PRO A 116 7.45 8.84 -6.09
C PRO A 116 8.93 9.01 -5.73
N ARG A 117 9.23 10.00 -4.90
CA ARG A 117 10.59 10.30 -4.48
C ARG A 117 11.11 9.25 -3.50
N MET A 118 10.31 8.95 -2.49
CA MET A 118 10.70 8.04 -1.41
C MET A 118 10.75 6.59 -1.84
N LEU A 119 9.80 6.14 -2.68
CA LEU A 119 9.82 4.79 -3.24
C LEU A 119 11.05 4.58 -4.14
N ALA A 120 11.37 5.54 -5.02
CA ALA A 120 12.55 5.44 -5.87
C ALA A 120 13.85 5.34 -5.04
N ALA A 121 13.97 6.16 -3.99
CA ALA A 121 15.13 6.11 -3.09
C ALA A 121 15.21 4.79 -2.30
N ALA A 122 14.08 4.25 -1.86
CA ALA A 122 14.04 2.98 -1.14
C ALA A 122 14.44 1.78 -2.04
N ILE A 123 14.04 1.81 -3.32
CA ILE A 123 14.47 0.84 -4.33
C ILE A 123 15.97 0.95 -4.57
N GLU A 124 16.50 2.16 -4.72
CA GLU A 124 17.94 2.41 -4.91
C GLU A 124 18.77 1.93 -3.69
N ALA A 125 18.22 2.14 -2.47
CA ALA A 125 18.82 1.64 -1.23
C ALA A 125 18.68 0.11 -1.05
N ARG A 126 18.10 -0.61 -2.02
CA ARG A 126 17.91 -2.07 -2.04
C ARG A 126 17.18 -2.61 -0.81
N LYS A 127 16.17 -1.88 -0.34
CA LYS A 127 15.29 -2.35 0.72
C LYS A 127 14.12 -3.14 0.12
N HIS A 128 13.52 -4.06 0.89
CA HIS A 128 12.16 -4.48 0.61
C HIS A 128 11.23 -3.31 0.93
N VAL A 129 10.27 -3.01 0.05
CA VAL A 129 9.43 -1.82 0.20
C VAL A 129 7.96 -2.19 0.26
N TYR A 130 7.27 -1.69 1.27
CA TYR A 130 5.82 -1.62 1.35
C TYR A 130 5.43 -0.15 1.29
N CYS A 131 4.97 0.32 0.14
CA CYS A 131 4.57 1.71 -0.06
C CYS A 131 3.04 1.82 -0.05
N GLU A 132 2.50 2.78 0.68
CA GLU A 132 1.08 3.07 0.60
C GLU A 132 0.71 3.68 -0.76
N LYS A 133 -0.54 3.45 -1.14
CA LYS A 133 -1.17 4.00 -2.34
C LYS A 133 -1.51 5.51 -2.13
N PRO A 134 -1.73 6.27 -3.19
CA PRO A 134 -1.47 6.03 -4.61
C PRO A 134 0.02 6.15 -4.97
N MET A 135 0.37 5.80 -6.20
CA MET A 135 1.76 5.87 -6.70
C MET A 135 2.21 7.27 -7.11
N GLY A 136 1.56 8.29 -6.63
CA GLY A 136 1.81 9.68 -6.92
C GLY A 136 0.52 10.44 -7.18
N VAL A 137 0.65 11.74 -7.39
CA VAL A 137 -0.49 12.64 -7.60
C VAL A 137 -0.60 13.14 -9.05
N ASP A 138 0.40 12.86 -9.87
CA ASP A 138 0.49 13.31 -11.26
C ASP A 138 1.22 12.29 -12.15
N LEU A 139 1.22 12.55 -13.45
CA LEU A 139 1.87 11.68 -14.45
C LEU A 139 3.38 11.59 -14.24
N GLU A 140 4.04 12.67 -13.88
CA GLU A 140 5.49 12.71 -13.69
C GLU A 140 5.94 11.82 -12.53
N GLY A 141 5.25 11.94 -11.39
CA GLY A 141 5.48 11.09 -10.23
C GLY A 141 5.26 9.61 -10.56
N VAL A 142 4.16 9.30 -11.26
CA VAL A 142 3.86 7.92 -11.66
C VAL A 142 4.91 7.36 -12.62
N LYS A 143 5.36 8.13 -13.63
CA LYS A 143 6.46 7.72 -14.53
C LYS A 143 7.77 7.45 -13.78
N LYS A 144 8.07 8.25 -12.76
CA LYS A 144 9.24 8.05 -11.90
C LYS A 144 9.19 6.71 -11.18
N ILE A 145 8.02 6.31 -10.67
CA ILE A 145 7.82 5.03 -10.01
C ILE A 145 7.96 3.85 -10.99
N ILE A 146 7.39 3.94 -12.18
CA ILE A 146 7.57 2.91 -13.23
C ILE A 146 9.05 2.74 -13.55
N ALA A 147 9.77 3.85 -13.77
CA ALA A 147 11.19 3.81 -14.08
C ALA A 147 12.03 3.24 -12.93
N ALA A 148 11.70 3.56 -11.67
CA ALA A 148 12.36 3.01 -10.50
C ALA A 148 12.04 1.52 -10.34
N GLY A 149 10.79 1.12 -10.49
CA GLY A 149 10.35 -0.28 -10.41
C GLY A 149 11.07 -1.19 -11.40
N ARG A 150 11.26 -0.72 -12.65
CA ARG A 150 12.02 -1.46 -13.67
C ARG A 150 13.51 -1.66 -13.34
N LYS A 151 14.06 -0.85 -12.43
CA LYS A 151 15.45 -0.92 -11.96
C LYS A 151 15.57 -1.61 -10.59
N ALA A 152 14.48 -2.07 -10.00
CA ALA A 152 14.50 -2.70 -8.69
C ALA A 152 15.39 -3.94 -8.66
N ASP A 153 16.06 -4.14 -7.54
CA ASP A 153 16.85 -5.35 -7.29
C ASP A 153 15.94 -6.59 -7.41
N PRO A 154 16.25 -7.57 -8.28
CA PRO A 154 15.42 -8.76 -8.49
C PRO A 154 15.30 -9.66 -7.24
N LYS A 155 15.98 -9.33 -6.15
CA LYS A 155 15.87 -10.02 -4.86
C LYS A 155 15.05 -9.23 -3.84
N LYS A 156 14.48 -8.09 -4.22
CA LYS A 156 13.75 -7.21 -3.31
C LYS A 156 12.30 -7.05 -3.73
N ASN A 157 11.41 -7.18 -2.76
CA ASN A 157 9.97 -6.98 -2.95
C ASN A 157 9.66 -5.49 -3.04
N VAL A 158 8.80 -5.11 -3.99
CA VAL A 158 8.14 -3.81 -4.06
C VAL A 158 6.64 -4.06 -4.00
N SER A 159 6.05 -3.87 -2.83
CA SER A 159 4.62 -4.02 -2.57
C SER A 159 3.94 -2.67 -2.38
N VAL A 160 2.65 -2.60 -2.70
CA VAL A 160 1.84 -1.39 -2.60
C VAL A 160 0.56 -1.68 -1.83
N GLY A 161 0.09 -0.71 -1.03
CA GLY A 161 -1.06 -0.79 -0.17
C GLY A 161 -2.42 -0.92 -0.88
N PHE A 162 -2.48 -1.60 -2.03
CA PHE A 162 -3.73 -2.04 -2.67
C PHE A 162 -4.18 -3.37 -2.07
N GLN A 163 -4.63 -3.33 -0.83
CA GLN A 163 -4.91 -4.52 -0.02
C GLN A 163 -6.03 -5.41 -0.56
N GLN A 164 -6.92 -4.88 -1.42
CA GLN A 164 -7.98 -5.68 -2.06
C GLN A 164 -7.39 -6.85 -2.86
N ARG A 165 -6.22 -6.69 -3.46
CA ARG A 165 -5.55 -7.75 -4.23
C ARG A 165 -5.13 -8.98 -3.40
N TYR A 166 -5.15 -8.85 -2.08
CA TYR A 166 -4.77 -9.91 -1.13
C TYR A 166 -5.96 -10.42 -0.32
N GLY A 167 -7.08 -9.70 -0.36
CA GLY A 167 -8.27 -10.06 0.40
C GLY A 167 -8.96 -11.32 -0.14
N PRO A 168 -9.25 -12.34 0.71
CA PRO A 168 -9.81 -13.62 0.26
C PRO A 168 -11.09 -13.48 -0.56
N VAL A 169 -11.96 -12.55 -0.20
CA VAL A 169 -13.23 -12.32 -0.91
C VAL A 169 -13.03 -11.73 -2.31
N TYR A 170 -12.00 -10.88 -2.49
CA TYR A 170 -11.64 -10.34 -3.80
C TYR A 170 -10.97 -11.39 -4.68
N LEU A 171 -10.09 -12.22 -4.11
CA LEU A 171 -9.45 -13.33 -4.82
C LEU A 171 -10.49 -14.35 -5.31
N GLU A 172 -11.48 -14.69 -4.48
CA GLU A 172 -12.57 -15.58 -4.86
C GLU A 172 -13.46 -14.95 -5.94
N ALA A 173 -13.81 -13.65 -5.81
CA ALA A 173 -14.57 -12.93 -6.82
C ALA A 173 -13.86 -12.91 -8.17
N TYR A 174 -12.57 -12.55 -8.17
CA TYR A 174 -11.74 -12.57 -9.38
C TYR A 174 -11.70 -13.94 -10.04
N LYS A 175 -11.47 -14.99 -9.24
CA LYS A 175 -11.46 -16.37 -9.71
C LYS A 175 -12.79 -16.73 -10.41
N ARG A 176 -13.94 -16.47 -9.77
CA ARG A 176 -15.26 -16.76 -10.35
C ARG A 176 -15.53 -16.03 -11.66
N ILE A 177 -15.13 -14.77 -11.75
CA ILE A 177 -15.25 -13.99 -12.99
C ILE A 177 -14.38 -14.61 -14.08
N ARG A 178 -13.11 -14.94 -13.79
CA ARG A 178 -12.18 -15.55 -14.75
C ARG A 178 -12.60 -16.97 -15.19
N GLU A 179 -13.28 -17.72 -14.33
CA GLU A 179 -13.89 -19.03 -14.65
C GLU A 179 -15.21 -18.91 -15.44
N GLY A 180 -15.68 -17.68 -15.72
CA GLY A 180 -16.90 -17.41 -16.49
C GLY A 180 -18.20 -17.71 -15.73
N GLN A 181 -18.17 -17.73 -14.39
CA GLN A 181 -19.36 -18.05 -13.60
C GLN A 181 -20.50 -17.02 -13.73
N ILE A 182 -20.16 -15.77 -14.09
CA ILE A 182 -21.14 -14.73 -14.42
C ILE A 182 -21.40 -14.59 -15.93
N GLY A 183 -20.79 -15.45 -16.75
CA GLY A 183 -20.84 -15.34 -18.23
C GLY A 183 -19.89 -14.28 -18.76
N GLU A 184 -20.19 -13.72 -19.94
CA GLU A 184 -19.45 -12.62 -20.54
C GLU A 184 -19.71 -11.32 -19.72
N LEU A 185 -18.66 -10.60 -19.39
CA LEU A 185 -18.74 -9.35 -18.66
C LEU A 185 -19.29 -8.23 -19.55
N VAL A 186 -20.33 -7.55 -19.09
CA VAL A 186 -21.06 -6.51 -19.84
C VAL A 186 -20.72 -5.12 -19.33
N ASN A 187 -20.82 -4.90 -18.04
CA ASN A 187 -20.48 -3.64 -17.40
C ASN A 187 -20.00 -3.83 -15.96
N ALA A 188 -19.43 -2.76 -15.39
CA ALA A 188 -19.15 -2.71 -13.98
C ALA A 188 -19.58 -1.36 -13.38
N ARG A 189 -19.77 -1.34 -12.07
CA ARG A 189 -19.99 -0.13 -11.28
C ARG A 189 -19.09 -0.17 -10.06
N ALA A 190 -18.65 1.01 -9.61
CA ALA A 190 -17.94 1.10 -8.34
C ALA A 190 -18.37 2.34 -7.58
N PHE A 191 -18.24 2.28 -6.25
CA PHE A 191 -18.74 3.30 -5.35
C PHE A 191 -17.73 3.56 -4.24
N TRP A 192 -17.50 4.87 -3.95
CA TRP A 192 -16.91 5.27 -2.69
C TRP A 192 -17.75 6.39 -2.07
N ILE A 193 -18.82 6.00 -1.43
CA ILE A 193 -19.77 6.91 -0.77
C ILE A 193 -19.49 6.83 0.72
N SER A 194 -18.96 7.91 1.30
CA SER A 194 -18.56 7.95 2.71
C SER A 194 -18.77 9.33 3.33
N GLY A 195 -18.72 9.41 4.65
CA GLY A 195 -18.56 10.68 5.36
C GLY A 195 -17.14 11.22 5.22
N ASP A 196 -16.91 12.45 5.68
CA ASP A 196 -15.59 13.07 5.65
C ASP A 196 -14.60 12.33 6.56
N PRO A 197 -13.54 11.73 6.02
CA PRO A 197 -12.57 10.98 6.81
C PRO A 197 -11.52 11.89 7.48
N PHE A 198 -11.47 13.18 7.13
CA PHE A 198 -10.41 14.09 7.52
C PHE A 198 -10.95 15.36 8.20
N LYS A 199 -10.36 15.67 9.34
CA LYS A 199 -10.61 16.93 10.04
C LYS A 199 -9.44 17.88 9.84
N ARG A 200 -9.67 18.98 9.11
CA ARG A 200 -8.67 20.04 8.96
C ARG A 200 -8.45 20.80 10.28
N THR A 201 -7.19 20.98 10.64
CA THR A 201 -6.76 21.81 11.77
C THR A 201 -5.91 22.93 11.22
N PRO A 202 -6.31 24.21 11.33
CA PRO A 202 -5.54 25.34 10.82
C PRO A 202 -4.17 25.49 11.51
N TYR A 203 -3.17 25.89 10.74
CA TYR A 203 -1.83 26.25 11.22
C TYR A 203 -1.40 27.59 10.62
N ASP A 204 -0.69 28.42 11.39
CA ASP A 204 -0.24 29.74 10.97
C ASP A 204 0.87 29.69 9.91
N ASP A 205 1.77 28.70 10.01
CA ASP A 205 2.79 28.48 9.00
C ASP A 205 2.20 27.73 7.78
N PRO A 206 2.15 28.34 6.60
CA PRO A 206 1.58 27.73 5.40
C PRO A 206 2.23 26.39 5.01
N LYS A 207 3.53 26.23 5.30
CA LYS A 207 4.25 25.00 5.00
C LYS A 207 3.80 23.87 5.93
N ILE A 208 3.62 24.17 7.20
CA ILE A 208 3.09 23.21 8.19
C ILE A 208 1.62 22.91 7.86
N GLU A 209 0.84 23.94 7.50
CA GLU A 209 -0.56 23.80 7.07
C GLU A 209 -0.68 22.78 5.93
N HIS A 210 0.08 22.96 4.85
CA HIS A 210 0.03 22.04 3.70
C HIS A 210 0.48 20.62 4.06
N LEU A 211 1.53 20.47 4.88
CA LEU A 211 2.02 19.13 5.25
C LEU A 211 1.08 18.40 6.21
N ARG A 212 0.45 19.11 7.16
CA ARG A 212 -0.44 18.49 8.14
C ARG A 212 -1.86 18.26 7.63
N ASN A 213 -2.32 19.13 6.74
CA ASN A 213 -3.62 19.03 6.07
C ASN A 213 -3.48 18.67 4.57
N TRP A 214 -2.46 17.91 4.22
CA TRP A 214 -2.13 17.53 2.85
C TRP A 214 -3.35 17.04 2.03
N PHE A 215 -4.29 16.38 2.68
CA PHE A 215 -5.53 15.87 2.06
C PHE A 215 -6.42 16.96 1.50
N ALA A 216 -6.35 18.20 2.02
CA ALA A 216 -7.15 19.34 1.59
C ALA A 216 -6.60 20.02 0.32
N TYR A 217 -5.40 19.66 -0.11
CA TYR A 217 -4.67 20.30 -1.20
C TYR A 217 -4.48 19.30 -2.35
N ARG A 218 -4.96 19.68 -3.54
CA ARG A 218 -4.93 18.80 -4.72
C ARG A 218 -3.52 18.37 -5.11
N ASP A 219 -2.55 19.27 -5.04
CA ASP A 219 -1.16 18.97 -5.42
C ASP A 219 -0.45 18.05 -4.42
N TYR A 220 -1.00 17.88 -3.21
CA TYR A 220 -0.47 17.00 -2.17
C TYR A 220 -1.17 15.64 -2.14
N SER A 221 -2.50 15.64 -2.35
CA SER A 221 -3.32 14.42 -2.28
C SER A 221 -3.63 13.81 -3.64
N GLY A 222 -3.61 14.59 -4.70
CA GLY A 222 -4.17 14.22 -6.00
C GLY A 222 -5.69 14.38 -6.07
N ASP A 223 -6.33 14.98 -5.05
CA ASP A 223 -7.75 14.93 -4.77
C ASP A 223 -8.20 13.55 -4.23
N PHE A 224 -9.37 13.48 -3.58
CA PHE A 224 -9.86 12.24 -2.96
C PHE A 224 -10.06 11.11 -4.00
N ILE A 225 -10.35 11.45 -5.25
CA ILE A 225 -10.42 10.47 -6.34
C ILE A 225 -9.10 9.71 -6.54
N VAL A 226 -7.94 10.36 -6.37
CA VAL A 226 -6.63 9.73 -6.50
C VAL A 226 -6.19 9.14 -5.16
N GLU A 227 -6.35 9.89 -4.08
CA GLU A 227 -5.91 9.45 -2.75
C GLU A 227 -6.73 8.26 -2.23
N GLN A 228 -8.05 8.34 -2.33
CA GLN A 228 -8.95 7.35 -1.72
C GLN A 228 -9.50 6.36 -2.74
N ASP A 229 -10.08 6.87 -3.83
CA ASP A 229 -10.87 6.05 -4.76
C ASP A 229 -10.00 5.19 -5.68
N CYS A 230 -8.67 5.44 -5.71
CA CYS A 230 -7.74 4.59 -6.45
C CYS A 230 -7.83 3.10 -6.07
N HIS A 231 -8.36 2.77 -4.89
CA HIS A 231 -8.65 1.39 -4.51
C HIS A 231 -9.68 0.73 -5.44
N ASN A 232 -10.78 1.42 -5.76
CA ASN A 232 -11.78 0.90 -6.70
C ASN A 232 -11.20 0.80 -8.12
N PHE A 233 -10.42 1.80 -8.54
CA PHE A 233 -9.77 1.79 -9.85
C PHE A 233 -8.74 0.67 -9.98
N ASP A 234 -8.06 0.30 -8.90
CA ASP A 234 -7.19 -0.86 -8.88
C ASP A 234 -7.96 -2.18 -9.03
N VAL A 235 -9.09 -2.33 -8.34
CA VAL A 235 -9.96 -3.51 -8.48
C VAL A 235 -10.52 -3.60 -9.91
N LEU A 236 -11.01 -2.49 -10.46
CA LEU A 236 -11.52 -2.44 -11.83
C LEU A 236 -10.43 -2.79 -12.85
N HIS A 237 -9.25 -2.17 -12.75
CA HIS A 237 -8.10 -2.50 -13.61
C HIS A 237 -7.74 -3.99 -13.54
N TRP A 238 -7.74 -4.56 -12.34
CA TRP A 238 -7.43 -5.97 -12.12
C TRP A 238 -8.49 -6.90 -12.69
N PHE A 239 -9.78 -6.67 -12.40
CA PHE A 239 -10.86 -7.57 -12.77
C PHE A 239 -11.19 -7.51 -14.25
N LEU A 240 -11.07 -6.33 -14.87
CA LEU A 240 -11.28 -6.12 -16.29
C LEU A 240 -10.05 -6.52 -17.13
N ASP A 241 -8.88 -6.66 -16.49
CA ASP A 241 -7.60 -6.95 -17.14
C ASP A 241 -7.31 -6.00 -18.33
N ALA A 242 -7.67 -4.73 -18.16
CA ALA A 242 -7.59 -3.72 -19.20
C ALA A 242 -7.46 -2.30 -18.61
N ARG A 243 -6.99 -1.38 -19.42
CA ARG A 243 -6.98 0.07 -19.12
C ARG A 243 -8.21 0.73 -19.76
N PRO A 244 -8.78 1.79 -19.16
CA PRO A 244 -9.83 2.55 -19.78
C PRO A 244 -9.32 3.24 -21.06
N ILE A 245 -10.20 3.36 -22.05
CA ILE A 245 -9.93 4.12 -23.28
C ILE A 245 -10.08 5.61 -23.01
N ARG A 246 -11.19 5.97 -22.33
CA ARG A 246 -11.54 7.36 -22.03
C ARG A 246 -12.44 7.47 -20.80
N ALA A 247 -12.53 8.69 -20.28
CA ALA A 247 -13.36 9.07 -19.14
C ALA A 247 -14.15 10.35 -19.44
N VAL A 248 -15.38 10.41 -18.94
CA VAL A 248 -16.22 11.62 -18.89
C VAL A 248 -16.92 11.68 -17.54
N GLY A 249 -17.23 12.89 -17.06
CA GLY A 249 -17.93 12.98 -15.78
C GLY A 249 -18.24 14.41 -15.33
N MET A 250 -18.85 14.49 -14.16
CA MET A 250 -19.17 15.73 -13.47
C MET A 250 -18.79 15.63 -12.00
N ALA A 251 -18.39 16.77 -11.43
CA ALA A 251 -18.02 16.86 -10.03
C ALA A 251 -18.25 18.27 -9.49
N GLY A 252 -18.19 18.40 -8.18
CA GLY A 252 -18.32 19.68 -7.52
C GLY A 252 -17.74 19.72 -6.12
N THR A 253 -17.73 20.93 -5.57
CA THR A 253 -17.45 21.21 -4.16
C THR A 253 -18.59 22.05 -3.63
N LYS A 254 -19.39 21.50 -2.73
CA LYS A 254 -20.58 22.15 -2.20
C LYS A 254 -20.60 22.25 -0.68
N VAL A 255 -19.96 21.32 0.00
CA VAL A 255 -19.88 21.23 1.46
C VAL A 255 -18.49 21.60 1.96
N ARG A 256 -17.44 21.05 1.37
CA ARG A 256 -16.04 21.26 1.80
C ARG A 256 -15.38 22.46 1.11
N THR A 257 -16.06 23.60 1.06
CA THR A 257 -15.64 24.81 0.32
C THR A 257 -14.32 25.45 0.79
N SER A 258 -13.80 25.02 1.95
CA SER A 258 -12.48 25.45 2.48
C SER A 258 -11.31 24.58 2.02
N MET A 259 -11.55 23.56 1.18
CA MET A 259 -10.55 22.68 0.62
C MET A 259 -10.42 22.89 -0.89
N GLU A 260 -9.25 22.60 -1.46
CA GLU A 260 -9.00 22.70 -2.90
C GLU A 260 -9.48 21.47 -3.68
N ILE A 261 -10.02 20.48 -2.99
CA ILE A 261 -10.48 19.21 -3.56
C ILE A 261 -11.98 19.17 -3.73
N LEU A 262 -12.43 18.28 -4.58
CA LEU A 262 -13.85 17.98 -4.78
C LEU A 262 -14.46 17.35 -3.52
N ASP A 263 -15.79 17.32 -3.43
CA ASP A 263 -16.48 16.59 -2.36
C ASP A 263 -17.51 15.57 -2.87
N HIS A 264 -17.85 15.63 -4.17
CA HIS A 264 -18.69 14.63 -4.85
C HIS A 264 -18.38 14.59 -6.34
N LEU A 265 -18.55 13.42 -6.95
CA LEU A 265 -18.31 13.19 -8.37
C LEU A 265 -19.09 12.00 -8.92
N THR A 266 -19.29 12.02 -10.24
CA THR A 266 -19.71 10.87 -11.05
C THR A 266 -18.85 10.78 -12.29
N LEU A 267 -18.48 9.56 -12.68
CA LEU A 267 -17.66 9.27 -13.85
C LEU A 267 -18.23 8.09 -14.63
N SER A 268 -18.04 8.13 -15.94
CA SER A 268 -18.21 6.99 -16.82
C SER A 268 -16.91 6.76 -17.59
N PHE A 269 -16.48 5.50 -17.64
CA PHE A 269 -15.30 5.08 -18.37
C PHE A 269 -15.69 4.09 -19.44
N GLU A 270 -15.07 4.19 -20.60
CA GLU A 270 -15.13 3.21 -21.65
C GLU A 270 -13.88 2.33 -21.62
N PHE A 271 -14.09 1.02 -21.70
CA PHE A 271 -13.05 0.01 -21.79
C PHE A 271 -13.07 -0.68 -23.13
N PRO A 272 -12.01 -1.41 -23.52
CA PRO A 272 -12.03 -2.28 -24.67
C PRO A 272 -13.22 -3.26 -24.65
N ASN A 273 -13.62 -3.74 -25.82
CA ASN A 273 -14.73 -4.71 -25.98
C ASN A 273 -16.11 -4.17 -25.57
N GLY A 274 -16.29 -2.84 -25.55
CA GLY A 274 -17.57 -2.20 -25.26
C GLY A 274 -18.00 -2.29 -23.80
N ILE A 275 -17.09 -2.61 -22.89
CA ILE A 275 -17.37 -2.60 -21.46
C ILE A 275 -17.40 -1.15 -20.96
N HIS A 276 -18.44 -0.80 -20.22
CA HIS A 276 -18.59 0.49 -19.57
C HIS A 276 -18.52 0.36 -18.06
N VAL A 277 -17.86 1.33 -17.42
CA VAL A 277 -17.77 1.41 -15.97
C VAL A 277 -18.37 2.73 -15.49
N ASN A 278 -19.31 2.68 -14.56
CA ASN A 278 -19.81 3.86 -13.86
C ASN A 278 -19.20 3.91 -12.46
N PHE A 279 -18.75 5.10 -12.07
CA PHE A 279 -18.16 5.35 -10.76
C PHE A 279 -18.85 6.54 -10.08
N GLU A 280 -19.21 6.38 -8.83
CA GLU A 280 -19.80 7.44 -8.00
C GLU A 280 -19.05 7.52 -6.67
N ALA A 281 -18.65 8.75 -6.29
CA ALA A 281 -17.96 8.95 -5.02
C ALA A 281 -18.35 10.28 -4.37
N ASN A 282 -18.36 10.26 -3.05
CA ASN A 282 -18.41 11.47 -2.23
C ASN A 282 -17.78 11.23 -0.85
N GLN A 283 -17.40 12.33 -0.20
CA GLN A 283 -16.91 12.33 1.18
C GLN A 283 -17.79 13.20 2.10
N ILE A 284 -19.07 13.29 1.81
CA ILE A 284 -20.03 14.18 2.50
C ILE A 284 -21.30 13.44 2.97
N SER A 285 -21.31 12.13 2.87
CA SER A 285 -22.48 11.35 3.28
C SER A 285 -22.67 11.39 4.80
N PRO A 286 -23.93 11.56 5.26
CA PRO A 286 -24.22 11.51 6.68
C PRO A 286 -23.96 10.10 7.26
N PRO A 287 -23.78 10.00 8.59
CA PRO A 287 -23.59 8.69 9.24
C PRO A 287 -24.69 7.69 8.90
N GLY A 288 -24.29 6.46 8.61
CA GLY A 288 -25.21 5.38 8.22
C GLY A 288 -25.50 5.30 6.71
N PHE A 289 -25.12 6.30 5.93
CA PHE A 289 -25.22 6.30 4.48
C PHE A 289 -23.81 6.14 3.88
N GLY A 290 -23.40 4.95 3.65
CA GLY A 290 -22.10 4.67 3.04
C GLY A 290 -22.16 3.43 2.16
N ARG A 291 -21.42 3.45 1.05
CA ARG A 291 -21.26 2.31 0.16
C ARG A 291 -19.88 2.34 -0.45
N VAL A 292 -19.08 1.33 -0.16
CA VAL A 292 -17.75 1.17 -0.76
C VAL A 292 -17.65 -0.24 -1.32
N GLY A 293 -17.36 -0.33 -2.62
CA GLY A 293 -17.23 -1.62 -3.30
C GLY A 293 -17.48 -1.52 -4.80
N GLU A 294 -17.51 -2.66 -5.44
CA GLU A 294 -17.65 -2.83 -6.88
C GLU A 294 -18.77 -3.83 -7.21
N GLU A 295 -19.35 -3.69 -8.39
CA GLU A 295 -20.31 -4.61 -8.99
C GLU A 295 -19.85 -4.96 -10.41
N PHE A 296 -19.82 -6.25 -10.71
CA PHE A 296 -19.46 -6.79 -12.02
C PHE A 296 -20.66 -7.55 -12.60
N THR A 297 -21.27 -7.01 -13.65
CA THR A 297 -22.45 -7.59 -14.29
C THR A 297 -22.04 -8.35 -15.53
N GLY A 298 -22.34 -9.65 -15.54
CA GLY A 298 -22.17 -10.52 -16.68
C GLY A 298 -23.51 -10.99 -17.25
N THR A 299 -23.46 -11.73 -18.35
CA THR A 299 -24.65 -12.24 -19.04
C THR A 299 -25.41 -13.34 -18.28
N LYS A 300 -24.81 -13.91 -17.21
CA LYS A 300 -25.39 -15.02 -16.42
C LYS A 300 -25.47 -14.73 -14.93
N GLY A 301 -24.91 -13.61 -14.44
CA GLY A 301 -24.92 -13.30 -13.04
C GLY A 301 -24.23 -11.99 -12.71
N VAL A 302 -24.20 -11.64 -11.42
CA VAL A 302 -23.54 -10.43 -10.91
C VAL A 302 -22.69 -10.81 -9.71
N ILE A 303 -21.49 -10.26 -9.63
CA ILE A 303 -20.65 -10.33 -8.43
C ILE A 303 -20.48 -8.93 -7.85
N GLU A 304 -20.79 -8.79 -6.57
CA GLU A 304 -20.47 -7.59 -5.78
C GLU A 304 -19.29 -7.88 -4.87
N THR A 305 -18.38 -6.90 -4.74
CA THR A 305 -17.25 -6.96 -3.81
C THR A 305 -17.25 -5.78 -2.85
N SER A 306 -16.80 -6.03 -1.65
CA SER A 306 -16.44 -5.02 -0.66
C SER A 306 -15.37 -5.60 0.27
N ARG A 307 -14.75 -4.76 1.10
CA ARG A 307 -13.77 -5.25 2.10
C ARG A 307 -14.38 -6.22 3.11
N ALA A 308 -15.71 -6.18 3.30
CA ALA A 308 -16.42 -7.00 4.26
C ALA A 308 -16.93 -8.32 3.68
N ARG A 309 -17.23 -8.38 2.38
CA ARG A 309 -17.87 -9.56 1.76
C ARG A 309 -17.81 -9.53 0.23
N MET A 310 -18.01 -10.70 -0.35
CA MET A 310 -18.42 -10.89 -1.74
C MET A 310 -19.87 -11.40 -1.76
N VAL A 311 -20.66 -10.96 -2.75
CA VAL A 311 -22.00 -11.48 -3.03
C VAL A 311 -22.05 -11.95 -4.49
N HIS A 312 -22.48 -13.18 -4.75
CA HIS A 312 -22.66 -13.72 -6.09
C HIS A 312 -24.15 -13.98 -6.35
N HIS A 313 -24.74 -13.17 -7.22
CA HIS A 313 -26.12 -13.32 -7.70
C HIS A 313 -26.11 -14.23 -8.94
N LYS A 314 -26.49 -15.49 -8.76
CA LYS A 314 -26.57 -16.51 -9.83
C LYS A 314 -27.97 -16.57 -10.47
N GLY A 315 -28.96 -15.97 -9.81
CA GLY A 315 -30.35 -15.89 -10.24
C GLY A 315 -31.24 -15.22 -9.22
N PRO A 316 -32.54 -15.04 -9.49
CA PRO A 316 -33.44 -14.25 -8.64
C PRO A 316 -33.59 -14.73 -7.19
N LYS A 317 -33.33 -16.01 -6.94
CA LYS A 317 -33.40 -16.65 -5.61
C LYS A 317 -32.11 -17.39 -5.24
N ASP A 318 -31.10 -17.33 -6.08
CA ASP A 318 -29.79 -17.98 -5.88
C ASP A 318 -28.74 -16.91 -5.66
N VAL A 319 -28.57 -16.54 -4.40
CA VAL A 319 -27.62 -15.51 -3.95
C VAL A 319 -26.72 -16.11 -2.89
N GLU A 320 -25.43 -16.09 -3.14
CA GLU A 320 -24.40 -16.57 -2.22
C GLU A 320 -23.63 -15.38 -1.65
N THR A 321 -23.43 -15.35 -0.35
CA THR A 321 -22.63 -14.33 0.35
C THR A 321 -21.47 -14.99 1.08
N ILE A 322 -20.25 -14.50 0.82
CA ILE A 322 -19.03 -14.95 1.48
C ILE A 322 -18.46 -13.76 2.26
N PRO A 323 -18.42 -13.80 3.60
CA PRO A 323 -17.86 -12.73 4.41
C PRO A 323 -16.32 -12.76 4.37
N SER A 324 -15.69 -11.58 4.51
CA SER A 324 -14.26 -11.49 4.77
C SER A 324 -13.98 -11.92 6.22
N PRO A 325 -13.00 -12.78 6.48
CA PRO A 325 -12.73 -13.27 7.83
C PRO A 325 -12.07 -12.21 8.73
N ARG A 326 -11.41 -11.21 8.14
CA ARG A 326 -10.66 -10.15 8.85
C ARG A 326 -10.44 -8.93 7.96
N ASP A 327 -9.82 -7.89 8.51
CA ASP A 327 -9.34 -6.76 7.73
C ASP A 327 -8.25 -7.21 6.75
N ILE A 328 -8.49 -6.94 5.47
CA ILE A 328 -7.63 -7.37 4.35
C ILE A 328 -6.24 -6.69 4.33
N THR A 329 -6.02 -5.67 5.14
CA THR A 329 -4.68 -5.08 5.33
C THR A 329 -3.74 -6.11 5.99
N ASN A 330 -4.28 -6.95 6.89
CA ASN A 330 -3.49 -8.04 7.48
C ASN A 330 -3.04 -9.03 6.40
N ASP A 331 -3.92 -9.38 5.44
CA ASP A 331 -3.59 -10.30 4.36
C ASP A 331 -2.49 -9.74 3.45
N ALA A 332 -2.54 -8.44 3.14
CA ALA A 332 -1.53 -7.77 2.33
C ALA A 332 -0.14 -7.74 2.99
N ILE A 333 -0.11 -7.40 4.28
CA ILE A 333 1.14 -7.34 5.06
C ILE A 333 1.69 -8.75 5.28
N GLU A 334 0.84 -9.71 5.61
CA GLU A 334 1.22 -11.12 5.75
C GLU A 334 1.82 -11.68 4.46
N ALA A 335 1.21 -11.40 3.30
CA ALA A 335 1.75 -11.79 2.00
C ALA A 335 3.12 -11.18 1.71
N PHE A 336 3.34 -9.91 2.07
CA PHE A 336 4.64 -9.25 1.94
C PHE A 336 5.71 -9.91 2.81
N LEU A 337 5.42 -10.15 4.09
CA LEU A 337 6.36 -10.78 5.02
C LEU A 337 6.64 -12.23 4.63
N THR A 338 5.65 -12.97 4.16
CA THR A 338 5.79 -14.35 3.68
C THR A 338 6.74 -14.43 2.50
N ARG A 339 6.60 -13.53 1.51
CA ARG A 339 7.52 -13.48 0.37
C ARG A 339 8.97 -13.23 0.79
N ILE A 340 9.19 -12.29 1.71
CA ILE A 340 10.55 -12.02 2.21
C ILE A 340 11.13 -13.26 2.90
N GLN A 341 10.34 -13.92 3.75
CA GLN A 341 10.77 -15.10 4.48
C GLN A 341 11.12 -16.29 3.55
N ASN A 342 10.31 -16.47 2.51
CA ASN A 342 10.49 -17.56 1.54
C ASN A 342 11.54 -17.24 0.46
N GLY A 343 12.06 -16.02 0.40
CA GLY A 343 12.94 -15.59 -0.71
C GLY A 343 12.19 -15.41 -2.04
N GLU A 344 10.86 -15.29 -1.99
CA GLU A 344 10.02 -15.00 -3.14
C GLU A 344 10.03 -13.50 -3.41
N VAL A 345 9.92 -13.10 -4.68
CA VAL A 345 9.94 -11.70 -5.06
C VAL A 345 8.73 -11.33 -5.90
N GLU A 346 8.07 -10.25 -5.52
CA GLU A 346 7.04 -9.59 -6.29
C GLU A 346 7.35 -8.10 -6.40
N ASN A 347 7.29 -7.57 -7.63
CA ASN A 347 7.39 -6.14 -7.90
C ASN A 347 6.10 -5.67 -8.56
N VAL A 348 5.30 -4.91 -7.80
CA VAL A 348 3.99 -4.43 -8.25
C VAL A 348 3.99 -2.96 -8.67
N ALA A 349 5.17 -2.32 -8.78
CA ALA A 349 5.28 -0.88 -9.03
C ALA A 349 4.53 -0.46 -10.31
N GLU A 350 4.74 -1.17 -11.43
CA GLU A 350 4.14 -0.81 -12.71
C GLU A 350 2.61 -1.00 -12.71
N ARG A 351 2.10 -2.15 -12.26
CA ARG A 351 0.65 -2.37 -12.22
C ARG A 351 -0.06 -1.36 -11.28
N SER A 352 0.57 -1.02 -10.15
CA SER A 352 0.02 -0.04 -9.20
C SER A 352 0.06 1.38 -9.75
N ALA A 353 1.08 1.69 -10.54
CA ALA A 353 1.19 2.93 -11.29
C ALA A 353 0.04 3.09 -12.30
N ILE A 354 -0.28 2.05 -13.06
CA ILE A 354 -1.42 2.05 -14.01
C ILE A 354 -2.75 2.28 -13.27
N SER A 355 -2.97 1.64 -12.13
CA SER A 355 -4.18 1.87 -11.32
C SER A 355 -4.27 3.32 -10.81
N THR A 356 -3.14 3.95 -10.49
CA THR A 356 -3.10 5.38 -10.13
C THR A 356 -3.39 6.28 -11.33
N LEU A 357 -2.87 5.96 -12.52
CA LEU A 357 -3.18 6.70 -13.75
C LEU A 357 -4.65 6.61 -14.12
N PHE A 358 -5.32 5.50 -13.81
CA PHE A 358 -6.76 5.36 -14.02
C PHE A 358 -7.53 6.42 -13.19
N ALA A 359 -7.18 6.61 -11.91
CA ALA A 359 -7.75 7.67 -11.08
C ALA A 359 -7.44 9.08 -11.64
N ILE A 360 -6.21 9.30 -12.09
CA ILE A 360 -5.77 10.58 -12.68
C ILE A 360 -6.52 10.87 -13.99
N LEU A 361 -6.83 9.87 -14.82
CA LEU A 361 -7.65 10.05 -16.02
C LEU A 361 -9.04 10.59 -15.66
N GLY A 362 -9.70 9.97 -14.68
CA GLY A 362 -10.99 10.45 -14.17
C GLY A 362 -10.90 11.87 -13.62
N ARG A 363 -9.89 12.15 -12.81
CA ARG A 363 -9.66 13.52 -12.29
C ARG A 363 -9.45 14.53 -13.41
N THR A 364 -8.71 14.18 -14.46
CA THR A 364 -8.48 15.05 -15.62
C THR A 364 -9.80 15.41 -16.30
N ALA A 365 -10.66 14.42 -16.56
CA ALA A 365 -11.99 14.65 -17.15
C ALA A 365 -12.84 15.63 -16.30
N LEU A 366 -12.82 15.46 -14.98
CA LEU A 366 -13.61 16.28 -14.04
C LEU A 366 -13.14 17.73 -13.98
N TYR A 367 -11.82 17.94 -13.80
CA TYR A 367 -11.26 19.28 -13.66
C TYR A 367 -11.21 20.07 -14.96
N GLN A 368 -10.93 19.41 -16.07
CA GLN A 368 -10.91 20.04 -17.39
C GLN A 368 -12.30 20.12 -18.04
N LYS A 369 -13.31 19.48 -17.43
CA LYS A 369 -14.71 19.48 -17.92
C LYS A 369 -14.81 19.04 -19.39
N ARG A 370 -14.04 18.04 -19.76
CA ARG A 370 -13.99 17.45 -21.10
C ARG A 370 -13.79 15.94 -21.02
N GLU A 371 -13.97 15.29 -22.15
CA GLU A 371 -13.47 13.93 -22.32
C GLU A 371 -11.94 13.88 -22.10
N ALA A 372 -11.47 12.90 -21.32
CA ALA A 372 -10.06 12.57 -21.18
C ALA A 372 -9.81 11.21 -21.81
N VAL A 373 -8.91 11.15 -22.80
CA VAL A 373 -8.56 9.94 -23.53
C VAL A 373 -7.21 9.44 -23.03
N TRP A 374 -7.11 8.16 -22.68
CA TRP A 374 -5.89 7.59 -22.09
C TRP A 374 -4.64 7.88 -22.91
N LYS A 375 -4.73 7.63 -24.22
CA LYS A 375 -3.59 7.81 -25.12
C LYS A 375 -3.12 9.26 -25.22
N ASP A 376 -4.05 10.20 -25.18
CA ASP A 376 -3.75 11.63 -25.30
C ASP A 376 -3.13 12.17 -23.99
N GLU A 377 -3.59 11.67 -22.83
CA GLU A 377 -3.11 12.13 -21.53
C GLU A 377 -1.79 11.45 -21.09
N PHE A 378 -1.58 10.19 -21.45
CA PHE A 378 -0.48 9.38 -20.91
C PHE A 378 0.43 8.74 -21.97
N GLY A 379 0.06 8.76 -23.25
CA GLY A 379 0.80 8.09 -24.32
C GLY A 379 0.75 6.57 -24.19
N ASP A 380 1.91 5.94 -24.33
CA ASP A 380 2.06 4.47 -24.30
C ASP A 380 2.40 3.92 -22.89
N VAL A 381 2.18 4.72 -21.85
CA VAL A 381 2.41 4.26 -20.47
C VAL A 381 1.44 3.16 -20.11
#